data_beebb64789fe77e0c7073198685fddf4
#
_entry.id   beebb64789fe77e0c7073198685fddf4
#
_cell.length_a   1.000
_cell.length_b   1.000
_cell.length_c   1.000
_cell.angle_alpha   90.00
_cell.angle_beta   90.00
_cell.angle_gamma   90.00
#
_symmetry.space_group_name_H-M   'P 1'
#
loop_
_entity.id
_entity.type
_entity.pdbx_description
1 polymer ?
#
loop_
_entity_poly.entity_id
_entity_poly.type
_entity_poly.pdbx_seq_one_letter_code
_entity_poly.pdbx_strand_id
1 'polypeptide(L)'
;MARNKKTSMTLFQFMNLLIALLMKNGQYRTMQHYKATLNSIKRYLDNKDIALNEIDAEVMRSYEAYLHHTAKVCRNTSSFYLRILRATYNKAVVKGLTPQQHPFKEVYTGIAPTRKRAIPTESVSQIKSLQSVKDLSSKEEMARDTFMMSFYLRGISFIDLAHLRKSDLRDGFLHYTRSKTGQRLTIRWEKDMKNLLEKYQAQ
;
A
#
# COMPACT_ATOMS: atom_id res chain seq x y z
N MET A 1 -43.18 -25.50 14.22
CA MET A 1 -41.93 -25.68 13.45
C MET A 1 -41.01 -24.49 13.75
N ALA A 2 -39.99 -24.69 14.57
CA ALA A 2 -39.04 -23.65 14.90
C ALA A 2 -38.16 -23.39 13.68
N ARG A 3 -38.25 -22.19 13.08
CA ARG A 3 -37.32 -21.71 12.08
C ARG A 3 -35.96 -21.61 12.72
N ASN A 4 -35.05 -22.53 12.38
CA ASN A 4 -33.62 -22.41 12.69
C ASN A 4 -33.16 -21.06 12.17
N LYS A 5 -32.92 -20.10 13.08
CA LYS A 5 -32.31 -18.79 12.78
C LYS A 5 -30.86 -19.10 12.40
N LYS A 6 -30.61 -19.39 11.13
CA LYS A 6 -29.27 -19.47 10.57
C LYS A 6 -28.59 -18.14 10.94
N THR A 7 -27.70 -18.15 11.90
CA THR A 7 -26.99 -16.95 12.33
C THR A 7 -26.26 -16.38 11.12
N SER A 8 -26.81 -15.30 10.56
CA SER A 8 -26.23 -14.68 9.36
C SER A 8 -24.84 -14.15 9.71
N MET A 9 -23.84 -14.46 8.88
CA MET A 9 -22.48 -13.94 9.01
C MET A 9 -22.48 -12.42 9.02
N THR A 10 -21.81 -11.80 9.99
CA THR A 10 -21.73 -10.36 10.11
C THR A 10 -20.47 -9.80 9.40
N LEU A 11 -20.46 -8.49 9.15
CA LEU A 11 -19.36 -7.80 8.48
C LEU A 11 -18.04 -7.96 9.24
N PHE A 12 -18.05 -7.70 10.56
CA PHE A 12 -16.82 -7.76 11.35
C PHE A 12 -16.28 -9.19 11.46
N GLN A 13 -17.18 -10.17 11.65
CA GLN A 13 -16.79 -11.58 11.64
C GLN A 13 -16.13 -11.96 10.32
N PHE A 14 -16.74 -11.61 9.18
CA PHE A 14 -16.22 -11.97 7.87
C PHE A 14 -14.91 -11.25 7.57
N MET A 15 -14.78 -9.96 7.91
CA MET A 15 -13.51 -9.24 7.76
C MET A 15 -12.40 -9.85 8.61
N ASN A 16 -12.68 -10.27 9.85
CA ASN A 16 -11.70 -10.93 10.71
C ASN A 16 -11.22 -12.27 10.10
N LEU A 17 -12.11 -13.05 9.50
CA LEU A 17 -11.73 -14.28 8.79
C LEU A 17 -10.80 -13.97 7.60
N LEU A 18 -11.08 -12.92 6.84
CA LEU A 18 -10.22 -12.50 5.72
C LEU A 18 -8.87 -12.00 6.22
N ILE A 19 -8.82 -11.26 7.32
CA ILE A 19 -7.59 -10.78 7.96
C ILE A 19 -6.72 -11.97 8.39
N ALA A 20 -7.31 -12.97 9.05
CA ALA A 20 -6.60 -14.17 9.47
C ALA A 20 -6.05 -14.97 8.27
N LEU A 21 -6.83 -15.09 7.19
CA LEU A 21 -6.39 -15.75 5.96
C LEU A 21 -5.22 -15.01 5.31
N LEU A 22 -5.29 -13.68 5.21
CA LEU A 22 -4.21 -12.85 4.66
C LEU A 22 -2.92 -12.98 5.48
N MET A 23 -3.04 -13.04 6.81
CA MET A 23 -1.92 -13.26 7.72
C MET A 23 -1.27 -14.64 7.50
N LYS A 24 -2.10 -15.70 7.41
CA LYS A 24 -1.63 -17.06 7.13
C LYS A 24 -0.89 -17.17 5.79
N ASN A 25 -1.33 -16.40 4.79
CA ASN A 25 -0.73 -16.37 3.46
C ASN A 25 0.50 -15.43 3.35
N GLY A 26 1.00 -14.86 4.46
CA GLY A 26 2.14 -13.93 4.44
C GLY A 26 1.84 -12.56 3.82
N GLN A 27 0.58 -12.23 3.52
CA GLN A 27 0.16 -10.99 2.89
C GLN A 27 0.00 -9.86 3.92
N TYR A 28 1.03 -9.63 4.73
CA TYR A 28 0.98 -8.73 5.90
C TYR A 28 0.53 -7.31 5.57
N ARG A 29 0.99 -6.73 4.44
CA ARG A 29 0.61 -5.37 4.06
C ARG A 29 -0.88 -5.28 3.72
N THR A 30 -1.39 -6.24 2.96
CA THR A 30 -2.83 -6.32 2.64
C THR A 30 -3.65 -6.56 3.90
N MET A 31 -3.19 -7.42 4.80
CA MET A 31 -3.82 -7.66 6.10
C MET A 31 -3.95 -6.36 6.91
N GLN A 32 -2.87 -5.54 6.99
CA GLN A 32 -2.90 -4.24 7.67
C GLN A 32 -3.95 -3.29 7.06
N HIS A 33 -4.10 -3.30 5.73
CA HIS A 33 -5.12 -2.51 5.03
C HIS A 33 -6.54 -2.94 5.42
N TYR A 34 -6.82 -4.24 5.45
CA TYR A 34 -8.11 -4.78 5.91
C TYR A 34 -8.37 -4.42 7.38
N LYS A 35 -7.37 -4.54 8.25
CA LYS A 35 -7.45 -4.18 9.67
C LYS A 35 -7.75 -2.68 9.86
N ALA A 36 -7.07 -1.80 9.12
CA ALA A 36 -7.34 -0.35 9.16
C ALA A 36 -8.77 -0.03 8.72
N THR A 37 -9.26 -0.69 7.65
CA THR A 37 -10.63 -0.52 7.17
C THR A 37 -11.64 -1.02 8.19
N LEU A 38 -11.42 -2.20 8.78
CA LEU A 38 -12.27 -2.73 9.85
C LEU A 38 -12.36 -1.78 11.04
N ASN A 39 -11.23 -1.23 11.48
CA ASN A 39 -11.22 -0.25 12.58
C ASN A 39 -11.96 1.04 12.21
N SER A 40 -11.93 1.46 10.95
CA SER A 40 -12.64 2.64 10.48
C SER A 40 -14.17 2.42 10.48
N ILE A 41 -14.64 1.31 9.91
CA ILE A 41 -16.07 1.02 9.87
C ILE A 41 -16.64 0.71 11.27
N LYS A 42 -15.85 0.10 12.16
CA LYS A 42 -16.23 -0.09 13.56
C LYS A 42 -16.50 1.22 14.28
N ARG A 43 -15.65 2.24 14.07
CA ARG A 43 -15.88 3.57 14.65
C ARG A 43 -17.16 4.22 14.13
N TYR A 44 -17.44 4.07 12.83
CA TYR A 44 -18.69 4.57 12.24
C TYR A 44 -19.92 3.89 12.82
N LEU A 45 -19.86 2.59 13.06
CA LEU A 45 -20.98 1.79 13.57
C LEU A 45 -21.00 1.72 15.12
N ASP A 46 -20.24 2.54 15.84
CA ASP A 46 -20.13 2.51 17.30
C ASP A 46 -19.88 1.08 17.85
N ASN A 47 -19.05 0.31 17.16
CA ASN A 47 -18.76 -1.11 17.41
C ASN A 47 -19.98 -2.05 17.34
N LYS A 48 -21.11 -1.60 16.80
CA LYS A 48 -22.27 -2.47 16.53
C LYS A 48 -22.05 -3.17 15.19
N ASP A 49 -21.92 -4.49 15.23
CA ASP A 49 -21.75 -5.26 13.99
C ASP A 49 -23.05 -5.36 13.21
N ILE A 50 -23.00 -5.40 11.89
CA ILE A 50 -24.14 -5.51 11.00
C ILE A 50 -24.09 -6.79 10.19
N ALA A 51 -25.23 -7.37 9.86
CA ALA A 51 -25.30 -8.52 8.98
C ALA A 51 -24.87 -8.15 7.55
N LEU A 52 -24.23 -9.08 6.83
CA LEU A 52 -23.76 -8.82 5.46
C LEU A 52 -24.89 -8.45 4.49
N ASN A 53 -26.12 -8.91 4.72
CA ASN A 53 -27.30 -8.58 3.92
C ASN A 53 -27.91 -7.22 4.27
N GLU A 54 -27.49 -6.57 5.35
CA GLU A 54 -27.89 -5.22 5.75
C GLU A 54 -26.98 -4.15 5.15
N ILE A 55 -25.93 -4.55 4.42
CA ILE A 55 -25.02 -3.63 3.74
C ILE A 55 -25.67 -3.21 2.42
N ASP A 56 -26.31 -2.07 2.41
CA ASP A 56 -26.96 -1.47 1.26
C ASP A 56 -26.29 -0.16 0.80
N ALA A 57 -26.86 0.50 -0.20
CA ALA A 57 -26.32 1.75 -0.74
C ALA A 57 -26.44 2.91 0.27
N GLU A 58 -27.44 2.92 1.12
CA GLU A 58 -27.64 3.97 2.11
C GLU A 58 -26.58 3.90 3.22
N VAL A 59 -26.32 2.72 3.75
CA VAL A 59 -25.24 2.48 4.72
C VAL A 59 -23.89 2.93 4.14
N MET A 60 -23.61 2.64 2.86
CA MET A 60 -22.34 3.02 2.24
C MET A 60 -22.23 4.53 1.97
N ARG A 61 -23.31 5.19 1.56
CA ARG A 61 -23.36 6.66 1.44
C ARG A 61 -23.15 7.36 2.78
N SER A 62 -23.85 6.90 3.80
CA SER A 62 -23.72 7.44 5.15
C SER A 62 -22.32 7.25 5.73
N TYR A 63 -21.69 6.09 5.47
CA TYR A 63 -20.30 5.86 5.84
C TYR A 63 -19.33 6.78 5.07
N GLU A 64 -19.52 7.00 3.77
CA GLU A 64 -18.71 7.96 2.99
C GLU A 64 -18.86 9.37 3.54
N ALA A 65 -20.07 9.81 3.86
CA ALA A 65 -20.33 11.10 4.50
C ALA A 65 -19.62 11.23 5.86
N TYR A 66 -19.69 10.21 6.71
CA TYR A 66 -18.94 10.14 7.97
C TYR A 66 -17.43 10.28 7.75
N LEU A 67 -16.87 9.59 6.76
CA LEU A 67 -15.44 9.68 6.45
C LEU A 67 -15.01 11.09 6.07
N HIS A 68 -15.83 11.82 5.33
CA HIS A 68 -15.52 13.19 4.91
C HIS A 68 -15.79 14.23 6.00
N HIS A 69 -16.92 14.16 6.68
CA HIS A 69 -17.38 15.22 7.58
C HIS A 69 -16.92 15.02 9.04
N THR A 70 -16.93 13.79 9.53
CA THR A 70 -16.58 13.46 10.92
C THR A 70 -15.13 13.02 11.05
N ALA A 71 -14.72 12.03 10.27
CA ALA A 71 -13.34 11.51 10.32
C ALA A 71 -12.35 12.40 9.54
N LYS A 72 -12.83 13.35 8.73
CA LYS A 72 -12.05 14.35 7.96
C LYS A 72 -10.90 13.75 7.15
N VAL A 73 -11.12 12.57 6.59
CA VAL A 73 -10.10 11.93 5.75
C VAL A 73 -10.16 12.45 4.31
N CYS A 74 -9.01 12.46 3.63
CA CYS A 74 -8.97 12.88 2.23
C CYS A 74 -9.67 11.86 1.31
N ARG A 75 -10.11 12.33 0.12
CA ARG A 75 -10.89 11.55 -0.86
C ARG A 75 -10.23 10.22 -1.26
N ASN A 76 -8.91 10.17 -1.36
CA ASN A 76 -8.22 8.92 -1.66
C ASN A 76 -8.23 7.93 -0.50
N THR A 77 -8.25 8.41 0.75
CA THR A 77 -8.36 7.57 1.94
C THR A 77 -9.77 7.01 2.10
N SER A 78 -10.82 7.83 1.88
CA SER A 78 -12.21 7.32 1.89
C SER A 78 -12.42 6.28 0.81
N SER A 79 -12.00 6.58 -0.43
CA SER A 79 -12.03 5.62 -1.52
C SER A 79 -11.26 4.33 -1.24
N PHE A 80 -10.13 4.42 -0.55
CA PHE A 80 -9.36 3.24 -0.14
C PHE A 80 -10.16 2.33 0.79
N TYR A 81 -10.82 2.86 1.81
CA TYR A 81 -11.68 2.09 2.72
C TYR A 81 -12.86 1.48 1.97
N LEU A 82 -13.55 2.27 1.14
CA LEU A 82 -14.70 1.81 0.35
C LEU A 82 -14.31 0.70 -0.64
N ARG A 83 -13.14 0.76 -1.27
CA ARG A 83 -12.64 -0.32 -2.14
C ARG A 83 -12.39 -1.62 -1.39
N ILE A 84 -11.86 -1.56 -0.18
CA ILE A 84 -11.64 -2.77 0.63
C ILE A 84 -12.99 -3.35 1.08
N LEU A 85 -13.94 -2.51 1.51
CA LEU A 85 -15.28 -2.97 1.86
C LEU A 85 -15.99 -3.57 0.65
N ARG A 86 -15.88 -2.96 -0.53
CA ARG A 86 -16.42 -3.53 -1.79
C ARG A 86 -15.82 -4.88 -2.11
N ALA A 87 -14.50 -5.03 -1.97
CA ALA A 87 -13.84 -6.31 -2.18
C ALA A 87 -14.28 -7.36 -1.14
N THR A 88 -14.48 -6.96 0.11
CA THR A 88 -15.02 -7.82 1.17
C THR A 88 -16.43 -8.28 0.84
N TYR A 89 -17.33 -7.34 0.51
CA TYR A 89 -18.71 -7.62 0.15
C TYR A 89 -18.81 -8.57 -1.07
N ASN A 90 -18.07 -8.29 -2.13
CA ASN A 90 -18.06 -9.14 -3.32
C ASN A 90 -17.55 -10.57 -3.00
N LYS A 91 -16.58 -10.73 -2.11
CA LYS A 91 -16.15 -12.04 -1.64
C LYS A 91 -17.26 -12.75 -0.84
N ALA A 92 -18.06 -12.02 -0.07
CA ALA A 92 -19.20 -12.58 0.64
C ALA A 92 -20.30 -13.03 -0.34
N VAL A 93 -20.57 -12.25 -1.38
CA VAL A 93 -21.51 -12.62 -2.45
C VAL A 93 -21.06 -13.90 -3.17
N VAL A 94 -19.80 -13.98 -3.59
CA VAL A 94 -19.23 -15.18 -4.24
C VAL A 94 -19.33 -16.42 -3.35
N LYS A 95 -19.24 -16.25 -2.03
CA LYS A 95 -19.41 -17.34 -1.05
C LYS A 95 -20.87 -17.65 -0.70
N GLY A 96 -21.84 -16.97 -1.31
CA GLY A 96 -23.27 -17.16 -1.03
C GLY A 96 -23.70 -16.71 0.37
N LEU A 97 -22.92 -15.84 1.03
CA LEU A 97 -23.20 -15.34 2.38
C LEU A 97 -24.21 -14.18 2.37
N THR A 98 -24.35 -13.50 1.24
CA THR A 98 -25.31 -12.41 0.99
C THR A 98 -25.65 -12.34 -0.49
N PRO A 99 -26.86 -11.90 -0.89
CA PRO A 99 -27.18 -11.60 -2.29
C PRO A 99 -26.47 -10.34 -2.75
N GLN A 100 -26.29 -10.19 -4.07
CA GLN A 100 -25.72 -8.97 -4.66
C GLN A 100 -26.75 -7.83 -4.68
N GLN A 101 -26.48 -6.75 -3.95
CA GLN A 101 -27.32 -5.54 -3.87
C GLN A 101 -26.63 -4.29 -4.43
N HIS A 102 -25.39 -4.42 -4.96
CA HIS A 102 -24.58 -3.33 -5.50
C HIS A 102 -24.41 -2.10 -4.57
N PRO A 103 -24.12 -2.27 -3.27
CA PRO A 103 -24.13 -1.17 -2.29
C PRO A 103 -23.08 -0.08 -2.55
N PHE A 104 -22.09 -0.34 -3.41
CA PHE A 104 -21.01 0.60 -3.72
C PHE A 104 -21.21 1.37 -5.04
N LYS A 105 -22.40 1.29 -5.67
CA LYS A 105 -22.67 1.94 -6.97
C LYS A 105 -22.63 3.47 -6.86
N GLU A 106 -23.06 4.01 -5.74
CA GLU A 106 -23.26 5.45 -5.54
C GLU A 106 -22.14 6.14 -4.75
N VAL A 107 -21.12 5.40 -4.29
CA VAL A 107 -20.00 5.93 -3.53
C VAL A 107 -18.72 5.95 -4.37
N TYR A 108 -17.81 6.88 -4.03
CA TYR A 108 -16.59 7.05 -4.79
C TYR A 108 -15.54 5.98 -4.45
N THR A 109 -15.26 5.11 -5.39
CA THR A 109 -14.23 4.06 -5.28
C THR A 109 -13.08 4.23 -6.28
N GLY A 110 -12.95 5.40 -6.90
CA GLY A 110 -11.88 5.76 -7.84
C GLY A 110 -10.58 6.20 -7.16
N ILE A 111 -9.67 6.73 -7.96
CA ILE A 111 -8.43 7.36 -7.49
C ILE A 111 -8.46 8.81 -7.94
N ALA A 112 -8.54 9.75 -6.99
CA ALA A 112 -8.45 11.16 -7.29
C ALA A 112 -7.01 11.55 -7.65
N PRO A 113 -6.81 12.46 -8.62
CA PRO A 113 -5.49 12.96 -8.95
C PRO A 113 -4.78 13.55 -7.73
N THR A 114 -3.50 13.27 -7.61
CA THR A 114 -2.64 13.85 -6.58
C THR A 114 -1.53 14.66 -7.22
N ARG A 115 -1.09 15.73 -6.54
CA ARG A 115 0.05 16.51 -6.98
C ARG A 115 1.28 15.61 -7.04
N LYS A 116 1.88 15.49 -8.23
CA LYS A 116 3.16 14.79 -8.39
C LYS A 116 4.26 15.66 -7.76
N ARG A 117 5.10 15.02 -6.96
CA ARG A 117 6.25 15.66 -6.29
C ARG A 117 7.56 15.29 -7.00
N ALA A 118 7.53 15.30 -8.34
CA ALA A 118 8.76 15.16 -9.11
C ALA A 118 9.64 16.39 -8.86
N ILE A 119 10.90 16.18 -8.58
CA ILE A 119 11.89 17.24 -8.48
C ILE A 119 12.53 17.48 -9.87
N PRO A 120 12.89 18.72 -10.20
CA PRO A 120 13.58 19.01 -11.47
C PRO A 120 15.00 18.44 -11.49
N THR A 121 15.55 18.28 -12.69
CA THR A 121 16.89 17.71 -12.90
C THR A 121 17.98 18.54 -12.22
N GLU A 122 17.81 19.85 -12.16
CA GLU A 122 18.69 20.80 -11.47
C GLU A 122 18.80 20.46 -9.98
N SER A 123 17.68 20.12 -9.33
CA SER A 123 17.69 19.70 -7.93
C SER A 123 18.41 18.36 -7.74
N VAL A 124 18.31 17.43 -8.68
CA VAL A 124 19.08 16.17 -8.64
C VAL A 124 20.58 16.47 -8.76
N SER A 125 20.95 17.40 -9.68
CA SER A 125 22.35 17.84 -9.83
C SER A 125 22.88 18.51 -8.57
N GLN A 126 22.09 19.34 -7.89
CA GLN A 126 22.43 19.95 -6.62
C GLN A 126 22.65 18.89 -5.53
N ILE A 127 21.76 17.89 -5.42
CA ILE A 127 21.94 16.78 -4.48
C ILE A 127 23.23 16.01 -4.77
N LYS A 128 23.54 15.77 -6.06
CA LYS A 128 24.80 15.13 -6.44
C LYS A 128 26.02 15.97 -6.04
N SER A 129 25.97 17.29 -6.20
CA SER A 129 27.09 18.21 -5.86
C SER A 129 27.36 18.32 -4.37
N LEU A 130 26.39 18.00 -3.49
CA LEU A 130 26.62 17.92 -2.04
C LEU A 130 27.69 16.89 -1.64
N GLN A 131 28.15 16.07 -2.58
CA GLN A 131 29.25 15.14 -2.38
C GLN A 131 30.58 15.84 -1.99
N SER A 132 30.73 17.12 -2.38
CA SER A 132 31.90 17.94 -2.10
C SER A 132 31.77 18.81 -0.85
N VAL A 133 30.64 18.78 -0.16
CA VAL A 133 30.39 19.59 1.06
C VAL A 133 30.93 18.85 2.28
N LYS A 134 31.92 19.44 2.93
CA LYS A 134 32.57 18.84 4.11
C LYS A 134 31.72 18.76 5.38
N ASP A 135 30.55 19.39 5.39
CA ASP A 135 29.73 19.58 6.60
C ASP A 135 28.50 18.67 6.68
N LEU A 136 28.39 17.65 5.83
CA LEU A 136 27.31 16.67 5.94
C LEU A 136 27.60 15.69 7.09
N SER A 137 26.63 15.50 7.95
CA SER A 137 26.67 14.38 8.89
C SER A 137 26.64 13.03 8.16
N SER A 138 27.17 11.97 8.77
CA SER A 138 27.17 10.62 8.18
C SER A 138 25.76 10.14 7.77
N LYS A 139 24.72 10.59 8.48
CA LYS A 139 23.32 10.26 8.15
C LYS A 139 22.83 10.98 6.89
N GLU A 140 23.18 12.25 6.74
CA GLU A 140 22.82 13.05 5.56
C GLU A 140 23.57 12.54 4.33
N GLU A 141 24.82 12.19 4.50
CA GLU A 141 25.63 11.59 3.45
C GLU A 141 25.05 10.26 2.97
N MET A 142 24.69 9.36 3.90
CA MET A 142 24.03 8.09 3.57
C MET A 142 22.66 8.30 2.91
N ALA A 143 21.88 9.27 3.37
CA ALA A 143 20.58 9.59 2.77
C ALA A 143 20.74 10.09 1.33
N ARG A 144 21.68 11.00 1.07
CA ARG A 144 22.05 11.47 -0.28
C ARG A 144 22.46 10.31 -1.17
N ASP A 145 23.39 9.48 -0.72
CA ASP A 145 23.96 8.40 -1.51
C ASP A 145 22.90 7.31 -1.81
N THR A 146 22.03 7.02 -0.85
CA THR A 146 20.87 6.14 -1.06
C THR A 146 19.91 6.71 -2.09
N PHE A 147 19.62 8.02 -2.03
CA PHE A 147 18.79 8.69 -3.04
C PHE A 147 19.44 8.63 -4.42
N MET A 148 20.73 8.95 -4.54
CA MET A 148 21.46 8.91 -5.81
C MET A 148 21.53 7.50 -6.37
N MET A 149 21.78 6.49 -5.54
CA MET A 149 21.74 5.09 -5.99
C MET A 149 20.34 4.70 -6.50
N SER A 150 19.27 5.09 -5.79
CA SER A 150 17.90 4.86 -6.26
C SER A 150 17.63 5.55 -7.59
N PHE A 151 18.13 6.78 -7.79
CA PHE A 151 18.01 7.52 -9.04
C PHE A 151 18.73 6.83 -10.20
N TYR A 152 19.98 6.45 -10.03
CA TYR A 152 20.76 5.72 -11.04
C TYR A 152 20.15 4.36 -11.37
N LEU A 153 19.57 3.68 -10.39
CA LEU A 153 18.84 2.42 -10.55
C LEU A 153 17.38 2.63 -11.04
N ARG A 154 17.11 3.78 -11.69
CA ARG A 154 15.83 4.10 -12.35
C ARG A 154 14.62 4.02 -11.41
N GLY A 155 14.81 4.49 -10.17
CA GLY A 155 13.76 4.56 -9.17
C GLY A 155 13.46 3.24 -8.49
N ILE A 156 14.49 2.47 -8.18
CA ILE A 156 14.36 1.29 -7.31
C ILE A 156 13.75 1.69 -5.97
N SER A 157 12.84 0.88 -5.43
CA SER A 157 12.30 1.16 -4.10
C SER A 157 13.36 0.95 -3.01
N PHE A 158 13.27 1.70 -1.90
CA PHE A 158 14.20 1.55 -0.77
C PHE A 158 14.25 0.10 -0.26
N ILE A 159 13.09 -0.58 -0.20
CA ILE A 159 13.03 -1.99 0.22
C ILE A 159 13.80 -2.89 -0.75
N ASP A 160 13.59 -2.71 -2.07
CA ASP A 160 14.30 -3.52 -3.06
C ASP A 160 15.81 -3.23 -3.01
N LEU A 161 16.21 -1.95 -2.88
CA LEU A 161 17.60 -1.53 -2.73
C LEU A 161 18.27 -2.18 -1.52
N ALA A 162 17.59 -2.17 -0.35
CA ALA A 162 18.11 -2.75 0.89
C ALA A 162 18.26 -4.29 0.84
N HIS A 163 17.62 -4.95 -0.10
CA HIS A 163 17.71 -6.41 -0.27
C HIS A 163 18.63 -6.84 -1.40
N LEU A 164 19.26 -5.90 -2.13
CA LEU A 164 20.23 -6.23 -3.17
C LEU A 164 21.44 -6.97 -2.59
N ARG A 165 21.92 -7.95 -3.34
CA ARG A 165 23.09 -8.76 -3.01
C ARG A 165 24.17 -8.59 -4.07
N LYS A 166 25.42 -8.81 -3.69
CA LYS A 166 26.55 -8.82 -4.65
C LYS A 166 26.34 -9.83 -5.79
N SER A 167 25.67 -10.94 -5.50
CA SER A 167 25.31 -11.96 -6.49
C SER A 167 24.29 -11.51 -7.55
N ASP A 168 23.59 -10.40 -7.29
CA ASP A 168 22.62 -9.84 -8.23
C ASP A 168 23.32 -9.03 -9.34
N LEU A 169 24.59 -8.66 -9.14
CA LEU A 169 25.43 -8.00 -10.12
C LEU A 169 26.24 -9.04 -10.90
N ARG A 170 25.92 -9.21 -12.18
CA ARG A 170 26.56 -10.19 -13.09
C ARG A 170 26.72 -9.59 -14.47
N ASP A 171 27.82 -9.87 -15.12
CA ASP A 171 28.12 -9.49 -16.52
C ASP A 171 27.93 -7.99 -16.80
N GLY A 172 28.21 -7.13 -15.80
CA GLY A 172 28.01 -5.69 -15.91
C GLY A 172 26.56 -5.22 -15.80
N PHE A 173 25.65 -6.08 -15.32
CA PHE A 173 24.25 -5.77 -15.11
C PHE A 173 23.78 -6.17 -13.72
N LEU A 174 22.94 -5.32 -13.13
CA LEU A 174 22.18 -5.65 -11.94
C LEU A 174 20.86 -6.34 -12.33
N HIS A 175 20.64 -7.54 -11.79
CA HIS A 175 19.42 -8.33 -11.99
C HIS A 175 18.68 -8.45 -10.67
N TYR A 176 17.47 -7.91 -10.58
CA TYR A 176 16.68 -8.08 -9.37
C TYR A 176 15.18 -8.26 -9.67
N THR A 177 14.47 -8.81 -8.72
CA THR A 177 13.02 -8.98 -8.81
C THR A 177 12.34 -7.99 -7.89
N ARG A 178 11.48 -7.14 -8.44
CA ARG A 178 10.74 -6.14 -7.70
C ARG A 178 9.79 -6.82 -6.70
N SER A 179 9.99 -6.60 -5.42
CA SER A 179 9.22 -7.25 -4.33
C SER A 179 7.72 -7.01 -4.43
N LYS A 180 7.31 -5.81 -4.89
CA LYS A 180 5.89 -5.43 -4.98
C LYS A 180 5.13 -6.15 -6.10
N THR A 181 5.77 -6.40 -7.23
CA THR A 181 5.10 -6.85 -8.47
C THR A 181 5.59 -8.18 -9.01
N GLY A 182 6.71 -8.70 -8.50
CA GLY A 182 7.38 -9.88 -9.03
C GLY A 182 8.04 -9.65 -10.40
N GLN A 183 8.11 -8.41 -10.87
CA GLN A 183 8.74 -8.07 -12.14
C GLN A 183 10.25 -8.22 -12.05
N ARG A 184 10.85 -8.97 -12.98
CA ARG A 184 12.31 -9.05 -13.13
C ARG A 184 12.80 -7.82 -13.90
N LEU A 185 13.83 -7.18 -13.38
CA LEU A 185 14.44 -5.99 -13.95
C LEU A 185 15.94 -6.22 -14.14
N THR A 186 16.48 -5.70 -15.24
CA THR A 186 17.90 -5.74 -15.58
C THR A 186 18.35 -4.31 -15.84
N ILE A 187 19.34 -3.84 -15.10
CA ILE A 187 19.85 -2.47 -15.17
C ILE A 187 21.36 -2.55 -15.43
N ARG A 188 21.84 -1.84 -16.45
CA ARG A 188 23.26 -1.75 -16.72
C ARG A 188 23.96 -1.07 -15.52
N TRP A 189 25.05 -1.68 -15.05
CA TRP A 189 25.85 -1.16 -13.96
C TRP A 189 26.82 -0.10 -14.48
N GLU A 190 26.65 1.13 -14.04
CA GLU A 190 27.38 2.30 -14.54
C GLU A 190 28.44 2.76 -13.53
N LYS A 191 29.40 3.59 -14.02
CA LYS A 191 30.54 4.10 -13.21
C LYS A 191 30.09 4.82 -11.93
N ASP A 192 29.05 5.65 -12.02
CA ASP A 192 28.54 6.40 -10.85
C ASP A 192 28.01 5.47 -9.75
N MET A 193 27.36 4.36 -10.13
CA MET A 193 26.90 3.35 -9.18
C MET A 193 28.06 2.61 -8.53
N LYS A 194 29.11 2.30 -9.31
CA LYS A 194 30.32 1.66 -8.81
C LYS A 194 31.03 2.55 -7.79
N ASN A 195 31.25 3.82 -8.12
CA ASN A 195 31.89 4.78 -7.22
C ASN A 195 31.14 4.93 -5.89
N LEU A 196 29.80 4.97 -5.92
CA LEU A 196 28.99 5.03 -4.71
C LEU A 196 29.15 3.75 -3.87
N LEU A 197 29.13 2.58 -4.50
CA LEU A 197 29.25 1.31 -3.78
C LEU A 197 30.61 1.14 -3.13
N GLU A 198 31.71 1.50 -3.84
CA GLU A 198 33.08 1.41 -3.36
C GLU A 198 33.31 2.21 -2.07
N LYS A 199 32.66 3.37 -1.94
CA LYS A 199 32.71 4.19 -0.74
C LYS A 199 32.26 3.45 0.54
N TYR A 200 31.31 2.51 0.42
CA TYR A 200 30.77 1.73 1.55
C TYR A 200 31.40 0.35 1.71
N GLN A 201 32.29 -0.04 0.82
CA GLN A 201 33.02 -1.31 0.95
C GLN A 201 34.33 -1.17 1.74
N ALA A 202 34.80 0.05 1.90
CA ALA A 202 36.08 0.36 2.60
C ALA A 202 35.89 0.65 4.12
N GLN A 203 34.67 0.53 4.62
CA GLN A 203 34.33 0.62 6.05
C GLN A 203 34.00 -0.77 6.59
#